data_db07e31b121aa7446fddf143f2d52042
#
_entry.id   db07e31b121aa7446fddf143f2d52042
#
_cell.length_a   1.000
_cell.length_b   1.000
_cell.length_c   1.000
_cell.angle_alpha   90.00
_cell.angle_beta   90.00
_cell.angle_gamma   90.00
#
_symmetry.space_group_name_H-M   'P 1'
#
loop_
_entity.id
_entity.type
_entity.pdbx_description
1 polymer ?
#
loop_
_entity_poly.entity_id
_entity_poly.type
_entity_poly.pdbx_seq_one_letter_code
_entity_poly.pdbx_strand_id
1 'polypeptide(L)'
;MRWPVAAVLVALSAVTPRIAAVDSPHLPQEAPATRSPVLVELFTSEGCSTCPPADALLVHLETEQPIPGAQVIAIEEHVDYWNQQGWTDPFSSSEWTLRQQDYVSKFKLPSPYTPQMIVDGQTQLVGGRAGETQEAIQQAAQQQKAEVTLTPGKLSADGSERVEVRVDKLTNLGSGSALIWLAVTEKSLQSSVNAGENAGKDLRHASVLRVLRKVGTVDGKSPSFAATPELKLKSSWNRDNLTIVAFAQDKRTWHILGAAAVKLAN
;
A
#
# COMPACT_ATOMS: atom_id res chain seq x y z
N MET A 1 40.73 93.53 -27.71
CA MET A 1 39.29 93.30 -27.64
C MET A 1 39.05 91.76 -27.69
N ARG A 2 38.68 91.18 -26.56
CA ARG A 2 38.41 89.72 -26.39
C ARG A 2 36.92 89.57 -26.11
N TRP A 3 36.20 88.85 -26.97
CA TRP A 3 34.80 88.51 -26.75
C TRP A 3 34.70 87.15 -26.03
N PRO A 4 33.81 86.99 -25.08
CA PRO A 4 33.62 85.70 -24.40
C PRO A 4 32.63 84.84 -25.26
N VAL A 5 32.99 83.56 -25.44
CA VAL A 5 32.14 82.54 -26.01
C VAL A 5 31.27 81.97 -24.91
N ALA A 6 29.97 82.15 -25.03
CA ALA A 6 28.98 81.49 -24.12
C ALA A 6 28.75 80.10 -24.57
N ALA A 7 29.06 79.13 -23.71
CA ALA A 7 28.71 77.67 -23.94
C ALA A 7 27.25 77.43 -23.51
N VAL A 8 26.41 77.06 -24.40
CA VAL A 8 25.04 76.57 -24.10
C VAL A 8 25.09 75.08 -23.80
N LEU A 9 24.83 74.69 -22.55
CA LEU A 9 24.64 73.30 -22.14
C LEU A 9 23.20 72.88 -22.42
N VAL A 10 23.01 72.00 -23.41
CA VAL A 10 21.73 71.31 -23.68
C VAL A 10 21.65 70.09 -22.78
N ALA A 11 20.76 70.11 -21.80
CA ALA A 11 20.46 68.97 -20.93
C ALA A 11 19.51 68.00 -21.70
N LEU A 12 20.01 66.82 -22.12
CA LEU A 12 19.20 65.75 -22.62
C LEU A 12 18.56 65.02 -21.45
N SER A 13 17.24 65.15 -21.28
CA SER A 13 16.44 64.36 -20.35
C SER A 13 16.17 63.00 -20.96
N ALA A 14 16.82 61.94 -20.45
CA ALA A 14 16.54 60.57 -20.84
C ALA A 14 15.22 60.11 -20.18
N VAL A 15 14.18 59.94 -20.98
CA VAL A 15 12.92 59.33 -20.56
C VAL A 15 13.10 57.81 -20.69
N THR A 16 13.27 57.14 -19.53
CA THR A 16 13.26 55.69 -19.45
C THR A 16 11.82 55.17 -19.49
N PRO A 17 11.44 54.29 -20.44
CA PRO A 17 10.13 53.68 -20.43
C PRO A 17 10.04 52.71 -19.22
N ARG A 18 9.10 52.93 -18.32
CA ARG A 18 8.69 51.98 -17.31
C ARG A 18 7.93 50.85 -18.00
N ILE A 19 8.56 49.68 -18.13
CA ILE A 19 7.88 48.44 -18.50
C ILE A 19 7.04 48.04 -17.30
N ALA A 20 5.72 48.14 -17.39
CA ALA A 20 4.80 47.57 -16.39
C ALA A 20 4.97 46.05 -16.40
N ALA A 21 5.35 45.48 -15.26
CA ALA A 21 5.35 44.04 -15.06
C ALA A 21 3.89 43.54 -15.24
N VAL A 22 3.65 42.78 -16.29
CA VAL A 22 2.38 42.07 -16.46
C VAL A 22 2.36 40.97 -15.43
N ASP A 23 1.52 41.10 -14.37
CA ASP A 23 1.24 40.04 -13.42
C ASP A 23 0.73 38.83 -14.22
N SER A 24 1.53 37.79 -14.34
CA SER A 24 1.10 36.52 -14.90
C SER A 24 0.00 35.95 -14.00
N PRO A 25 -1.14 35.52 -14.56
CA PRO A 25 -2.18 34.93 -13.75
C PRO A 25 -1.61 33.70 -13.03
N HIS A 26 -1.64 33.73 -11.70
CA HIS A 26 -1.28 32.59 -10.85
C HIS A 26 -2.32 31.51 -11.12
N LEU A 27 -1.97 30.51 -11.94
CA LEU A 27 -2.78 29.32 -12.09
C LEU A 27 -2.94 28.68 -10.71
N PRO A 28 -4.16 28.31 -10.30
CA PRO A 28 -4.36 27.61 -9.04
C PRO A 28 -3.48 26.36 -9.06
N GLN A 29 -2.58 26.25 -8.10
CA GLN A 29 -1.80 25.03 -7.90
C GLN A 29 -2.80 23.95 -7.49
N GLU A 30 -3.12 23.03 -8.40
CA GLU A 30 -3.97 21.89 -8.09
C GLU A 30 -3.42 21.20 -6.85
N ALA A 31 -4.26 21.07 -5.82
CA ALA A 31 -3.91 20.26 -4.66
C ALA A 31 -3.52 18.86 -5.15
N PRO A 32 -2.46 18.23 -4.59
CA PRO A 32 -2.03 16.92 -5.04
C PRO A 32 -3.24 15.97 -4.99
N ALA A 33 -3.59 15.42 -6.15
CA ALA A 33 -4.72 14.51 -6.27
C ALA A 33 -4.55 13.39 -5.25
N THR A 34 -5.52 13.24 -4.34
CA THR A 34 -5.49 12.19 -3.32
C THR A 34 -5.50 10.84 -4.03
N ARG A 35 -4.44 10.03 -3.80
CA ARG A 35 -4.35 8.70 -4.37
C ARG A 35 -5.37 7.78 -3.72
N SER A 36 -6.05 6.96 -4.54
CA SER A 36 -7.00 5.96 -4.07
C SER A 36 -6.26 4.73 -3.51
N PRO A 37 -6.54 4.26 -2.28
CA PRO A 37 -5.88 3.10 -1.72
C PRO A 37 -6.31 1.83 -2.46
N VAL A 38 -5.33 1.01 -2.85
CA VAL A 38 -5.52 -0.31 -3.48
C VAL A 38 -4.71 -1.34 -2.71
N LEU A 39 -5.40 -2.32 -2.13
CA LEU A 39 -4.75 -3.43 -1.44
C LEU A 39 -4.27 -4.46 -2.44
N VAL A 40 -2.99 -4.84 -2.37
CA VAL A 40 -2.38 -5.86 -3.22
C VAL A 40 -1.80 -6.95 -2.33
N GLU A 41 -2.40 -8.14 -2.37
CA GLU A 41 -1.95 -9.32 -1.65
C GLU A 41 -1.18 -10.24 -2.61
N LEU A 42 -0.02 -10.71 -2.20
CA LEU A 42 0.79 -11.66 -2.96
C LEU A 42 1.00 -12.93 -2.13
N PHE A 43 0.44 -14.04 -2.59
CA PHE A 43 0.74 -15.37 -2.05
C PHE A 43 1.99 -15.92 -2.73
N THR A 44 3.03 -16.11 -1.94
CA THR A 44 4.39 -16.46 -2.38
C THR A 44 5.03 -17.50 -1.46
N SER A 45 6.23 -17.94 -1.78
CA SER A 45 7.10 -18.74 -0.90
C SER A 45 8.54 -18.67 -1.38
N GLU A 46 9.49 -18.64 -0.45
CA GLU A 46 10.92 -18.79 -0.76
C GLU A 46 11.27 -20.15 -1.39
N GLY A 47 10.42 -21.18 -1.17
CA GLY A 47 10.57 -22.50 -1.80
C GLY A 47 10.14 -22.56 -3.27
N CYS A 48 9.48 -21.55 -3.78
CA CYS A 48 8.90 -21.51 -5.13
C CYS A 48 9.84 -20.80 -6.12
N SER A 49 10.39 -21.48 -7.10
CA SER A 49 11.37 -20.91 -8.06
C SER A 49 10.81 -19.84 -9.01
N THR A 50 9.49 -19.81 -9.20
CA THR A 50 8.80 -18.82 -10.04
C THR A 50 8.31 -17.59 -9.24
N CYS A 51 8.47 -17.58 -7.93
CA CYS A 51 7.99 -16.50 -7.05
C CYS A 51 8.89 -15.24 -7.04
N PRO A 52 10.23 -15.31 -7.08
CA PRO A 52 11.08 -14.13 -6.92
C PRO A 52 10.80 -12.96 -7.88
N PRO A 53 10.39 -13.16 -9.15
CA PRO A 53 9.98 -12.04 -9.99
C PRO A 53 8.71 -11.33 -9.51
N ALA A 54 7.78 -12.05 -8.87
CA ALA A 54 6.56 -11.46 -8.30
C ALA A 54 6.86 -10.70 -7.02
N ASP A 55 7.73 -11.22 -6.16
CA ASP A 55 8.21 -10.57 -4.95
C ASP A 55 8.90 -9.24 -5.31
N ALA A 56 9.79 -9.25 -6.32
CA ALA A 56 10.45 -8.04 -6.82
C ALA A 56 9.45 -7.02 -7.40
N LEU A 57 8.41 -7.48 -8.11
CA LEU A 57 7.34 -6.60 -8.60
C LEU A 57 6.59 -5.97 -7.45
N LEU A 58 6.24 -6.71 -6.40
CA LEU A 58 5.54 -6.18 -5.23
C LEU A 58 6.39 -5.15 -4.49
N VAL A 59 7.69 -5.41 -4.32
CA VAL A 59 8.65 -4.41 -3.77
C VAL A 59 8.64 -3.13 -4.60
N HIS A 60 8.73 -3.24 -5.93
CA HIS A 60 8.69 -2.07 -6.83
C HIS A 60 7.37 -1.29 -6.71
N LEU A 61 6.24 -1.98 -6.72
CA LEU A 61 4.92 -1.35 -6.58
C LEU A 61 4.77 -0.60 -5.26
N GLU A 62 5.29 -1.18 -4.16
CA GLU A 62 5.20 -0.58 -2.83
C GLU A 62 6.13 0.63 -2.67
N THR A 63 7.39 0.53 -3.15
CA THR A 63 8.40 1.57 -2.93
C THR A 63 8.25 2.75 -3.88
N GLU A 64 8.03 2.48 -5.16
CA GLU A 64 8.00 3.50 -6.21
C GLU A 64 6.62 4.09 -6.45
N GLN A 65 5.55 3.37 -6.04
CA GLN A 65 4.17 3.81 -6.27
C GLN A 65 3.93 4.25 -7.73
N PRO A 66 4.26 3.42 -8.73
CA PRO A 66 4.40 3.88 -10.12
C PRO A 66 3.06 4.14 -10.83
N ILE A 67 1.93 3.81 -10.19
CA ILE A 67 0.61 3.88 -10.84
C ILE A 67 -0.08 5.19 -10.47
N PRO A 68 -0.32 6.10 -11.46
CA PRO A 68 -0.99 7.36 -11.20
C PRO A 68 -2.37 7.18 -10.57
N GLY A 69 -2.68 7.97 -9.56
CA GLY A 69 -3.97 7.93 -8.87
C GLY A 69 -4.17 6.77 -7.89
N ALA A 70 -3.28 5.77 -7.86
CA ALA A 70 -3.31 4.66 -6.92
C ALA A 70 -2.29 4.83 -5.81
N GLN A 71 -2.67 4.49 -4.57
CA GLN A 71 -1.77 4.22 -3.45
C GLN A 71 -1.76 2.72 -3.22
N VAL A 72 -0.70 2.05 -3.63
CA VAL A 72 -0.56 0.61 -3.42
C VAL A 72 -0.24 0.34 -1.96
N ILE A 73 -1.07 -0.50 -1.34
CA ILE A 73 -0.84 -1.06 -0.01
C ILE A 73 -0.53 -2.54 -0.21
N ALA A 74 0.74 -2.92 -0.02
CA ALA A 74 1.22 -4.27 -0.28
C ALA A 74 1.10 -5.15 0.97
N ILE A 75 0.72 -6.40 0.78
CA ILE A 75 0.77 -7.47 1.77
C ILE A 75 1.36 -8.70 1.09
N GLU A 76 2.47 -9.22 1.64
CA GLU A 76 3.15 -10.42 1.15
C GLU A 76 2.89 -11.57 2.11
N GLU A 77 2.25 -12.63 1.60
CA GLU A 77 1.75 -13.76 2.37
C GLU A 77 2.48 -15.05 1.97
N HIS A 78 3.39 -15.50 2.83
CA HIS A 78 4.19 -16.70 2.58
C HIS A 78 3.43 -17.96 2.95
N VAL A 79 3.08 -18.78 1.95
CA VAL A 79 2.38 -20.05 2.15
C VAL A 79 3.33 -21.17 2.58
N ASP A 80 2.82 -22.12 3.36
CA ASP A 80 3.64 -23.15 3.99
C ASP A 80 3.71 -24.49 3.21
N TYR A 81 2.90 -24.68 2.17
CA TYR A 81 2.87 -25.95 1.45
C TYR A 81 4.12 -26.22 0.58
N TRP A 82 5.00 -25.24 0.40
CA TRP A 82 6.30 -25.40 -0.23
C TRP A 82 7.39 -25.91 0.73
N ASN A 83 7.18 -25.82 2.05
CA ASN A 83 8.21 -26.14 3.06
C ASN A 83 8.74 -27.59 2.98
N GLN A 84 7.97 -28.50 2.39
CA GLN A 84 8.36 -29.90 2.25
C GLN A 84 9.30 -30.14 1.05
N GLN A 85 9.65 -29.11 0.27
CA GLN A 85 10.48 -29.22 -0.93
C GLN A 85 11.95 -28.82 -0.69
N GLY A 86 12.44 -29.05 0.54
CA GLY A 86 13.85 -28.88 0.90
C GLY A 86 14.22 -27.55 1.56
N TRP A 87 13.32 -26.57 1.60
CA TRP A 87 13.51 -25.29 2.27
C TRP A 87 12.27 -24.94 3.11
N THR A 88 12.49 -24.67 4.38
CA THR A 88 11.41 -24.13 5.23
C THR A 88 11.49 -22.61 5.20
N ASP A 89 10.50 -21.99 4.62
CA ASP A 89 10.40 -20.53 4.53
C ASP A 89 10.13 -19.94 5.93
N PRO A 90 11.03 -19.08 6.46
CA PRO A 90 10.93 -18.55 7.84
C PRO A 90 9.73 -17.60 8.03
N PHE A 91 9.11 -17.14 6.95
CA PHE A 91 7.97 -16.23 6.97
C PHE A 91 6.64 -16.94 6.73
N SER A 92 6.68 -18.22 6.37
CA SER A 92 5.48 -18.99 6.02
C SER A 92 4.58 -19.26 7.22
N SER A 93 3.28 -19.34 6.94
CA SER A 93 2.27 -19.71 7.90
C SER A 93 1.12 -20.47 7.25
N SER A 94 0.59 -21.46 7.96
CA SER A 94 -0.64 -22.15 7.58
C SER A 94 -1.86 -21.20 7.55
N GLU A 95 -1.84 -20.10 8.32
CA GLU A 95 -2.89 -19.07 8.27
C GLU A 95 -2.96 -18.41 6.90
N TRP A 96 -1.81 -18.15 6.26
CA TRP A 96 -1.76 -17.55 4.92
C TRP A 96 -2.16 -18.55 3.85
N THR A 97 -1.81 -19.82 4.02
CA THR A 97 -2.29 -20.92 3.16
C THR A 97 -3.83 -21.02 3.22
N LEU A 98 -4.43 -20.95 4.41
CA LEU A 98 -5.88 -20.96 4.57
C LEU A 98 -6.54 -19.73 3.91
N ARG A 99 -5.96 -18.53 4.10
CA ARG A 99 -6.47 -17.33 3.43
C ARG A 99 -6.42 -17.46 1.90
N GLN A 100 -5.35 -18.04 1.36
CA GLN A 100 -5.27 -18.32 -0.08
C GLN A 100 -6.36 -19.31 -0.52
N GLN A 101 -6.61 -20.37 0.24
CA GLN A 101 -7.66 -21.36 -0.07
C GLN A 101 -9.06 -20.73 -0.09
N ASP A 102 -9.31 -19.78 0.78
CA ASP A 102 -10.55 -19.00 0.76
C ASP A 102 -10.67 -18.21 -0.55
N TYR A 103 -9.58 -17.57 -1.04
CA TYR A 103 -9.56 -16.92 -2.35
C TYR A 103 -9.73 -17.91 -3.50
N VAL A 104 -9.08 -19.08 -3.44
CA VAL A 104 -9.26 -20.16 -4.42
C VAL A 104 -10.74 -20.54 -4.54
N SER A 105 -11.41 -20.71 -3.40
CA SER A 105 -12.85 -21.01 -3.34
C SER A 105 -13.68 -19.86 -3.91
N LYS A 106 -13.33 -18.64 -3.58
CA LYS A 106 -14.01 -17.42 -4.03
C LYS A 106 -13.93 -17.23 -5.54
N PHE A 107 -12.75 -17.42 -6.11
CA PHE A 107 -12.52 -17.31 -7.56
C PHE A 107 -12.87 -18.59 -8.33
N LYS A 108 -13.31 -19.66 -7.63
CA LYS A 108 -13.61 -20.97 -8.22
C LYS A 108 -12.43 -21.55 -8.99
N LEU A 109 -11.22 -21.37 -8.45
CA LEU A 109 -10.02 -21.93 -9.05
C LEU A 109 -9.94 -23.44 -8.74
N PRO A 110 -9.28 -24.22 -9.60
CA PRO A 110 -9.16 -25.67 -9.40
C PRO A 110 -8.23 -26.03 -8.23
N SER A 111 -7.24 -25.18 -7.94
CA SER A 111 -6.24 -25.36 -6.88
C SER A 111 -5.54 -24.04 -6.54
N PRO A 112 -4.91 -23.93 -5.35
CA PRO A 112 -3.99 -22.86 -5.06
C PRO A 112 -2.74 -22.96 -5.95
N TYR A 113 -2.10 -21.83 -6.20
CA TYR A 113 -0.83 -21.73 -6.94
C TYR A 113 -0.02 -20.53 -6.46
N THR A 114 1.30 -20.56 -6.66
CA THR A 114 2.19 -19.43 -6.44
C THR A 114 3.04 -19.16 -7.66
N PRO A 115 3.42 -17.89 -7.89
CA PRO A 115 2.96 -16.69 -7.19
C PRO A 115 1.54 -16.31 -7.62
N GLN A 116 0.64 -16.07 -6.65
CA GLN A 116 -0.71 -15.58 -6.91
C GLN A 116 -0.87 -14.18 -6.36
N MET A 117 -1.24 -13.23 -7.20
CA MET A 117 -1.52 -11.85 -6.80
C MET A 117 -3.02 -11.58 -6.81
N ILE A 118 -3.50 -10.90 -5.77
CA ILE A 118 -4.90 -10.49 -5.62
C ILE A 118 -4.92 -8.97 -5.49
N VAL A 119 -5.66 -8.29 -6.36
CA VAL A 119 -5.86 -6.85 -6.31
C VAL A 119 -7.25 -6.56 -5.78
N ASP A 120 -7.32 -5.84 -4.66
CA ASP A 120 -8.57 -5.45 -3.97
C ASP A 120 -9.57 -6.58 -3.73
N GLY A 121 -9.10 -7.82 -3.60
CA GLY A 121 -9.98 -8.98 -3.43
C GLY A 121 -10.87 -9.30 -4.64
N GLN A 122 -10.70 -8.60 -5.77
CA GLN A 122 -11.55 -8.70 -6.95
C GLN A 122 -10.88 -9.36 -8.15
N THR A 123 -9.61 -9.05 -8.37
CA THR A 123 -8.86 -9.54 -9.53
C THR A 123 -7.73 -10.42 -9.04
N GLN A 124 -7.67 -11.66 -9.52
CA GLN A 124 -6.58 -12.57 -9.28
C GLN A 124 -5.77 -12.78 -10.56
N LEU A 125 -4.45 -12.90 -10.43
CA LEU A 125 -3.54 -13.08 -11.57
C LEU A 125 -2.23 -13.75 -11.13
N VAL A 126 -1.45 -14.22 -12.10
CA VAL A 126 -0.09 -14.72 -11.84
C VAL A 126 0.82 -13.55 -11.47
N GLY A 127 1.43 -13.61 -10.28
CA GLY A 127 2.07 -12.47 -9.62
C GLY A 127 3.20 -11.78 -10.40
N GLY A 128 3.90 -12.45 -11.31
CA GLY A 128 4.99 -11.86 -12.09
C GLY A 128 4.57 -11.07 -13.33
N ARG A 129 3.28 -10.94 -13.61
CA ARG A 129 2.75 -10.29 -14.81
C ARG A 129 2.53 -8.79 -14.61
N ALA A 130 3.61 -8.00 -14.73
CA ALA A 130 3.61 -6.57 -14.41
C ALA A 130 2.53 -5.76 -15.15
N GLY A 131 2.32 -5.98 -16.44
CA GLY A 131 1.29 -5.25 -17.22
C GLY A 131 -0.13 -5.53 -16.72
N GLU A 132 -0.50 -6.81 -16.54
CA GLU A 132 -1.82 -7.20 -16.03
C GLU A 132 -2.04 -6.66 -14.60
N THR A 133 -0.98 -6.68 -13.77
CA THR A 133 -1.02 -6.14 -12.40
C THR A 133 -1.27 -4.63 -12.42
N GLN A 134 -0.56 -3.89 -13.27
CA GLN A 134 -0.72 -2.44 -13.40
C GLN A 134 -2.15 -2.08 -13.84
N GLU A 135 -2.69 -2.77 -14.83
CA GLU A 135 -4.06 -2.56 -15.30
C GLU A 135 -5.08 -2.85 -14.20
N ALA A 136 -4.93 -3.95 -13.46
CA ALA A 136 -5.82 -4.30 -12.36
C ALA A 136 -5.80 -3.25 -11.24
N ILE A 137 -4.62 -2.75 -10.86
CA ILE A 137 -4.48 -1.69 -9.84
C ILE A 137 -5.09 -0.38 -10.33
N GLN A 138 -4.88 -0.02 -11.60
CA GLN A 138 -5.44 1.20 -12.17
C GLN A 138 -6.98 1.16 -12.20
N GLN A 139 -7.56 0.02 -12.55
CA GLN A 139 -9.02 -0.19 -12.52
C GLN A 139 -9.55 -0.13 -11.08
N ALA A 140 -8.87 -0.76 -10.13
CA ALA A 140 -9.26 -0.74 -8.72
C ALA A 140 -9.20 0.68 -8.11
N ALA A 141 -8.23 1.49 -8.50
CA ALA A 141 -8.07 2.88 -8.04
C ALA A 141 -9.21 3.81 -8.50
N GLN A 142 -9.91 3.47 -9.57
CA GLN A 142 -11.06 4.24 -10.07
C GLN A 142 -12.34 3.98 -9.30
N GLN A 143 -12.37 2.94 -8.46
CA GLN A 143 -13.57 2.60 -7.70
C GLN A 143 -13.69 3.47 -6.46
N GLN A 144 -14.94 3.77 -6.07
CA GLN A 144 -15.21 4.47 -4.83
C GLN A 144 -14.79 3.62 -3.64
N LYS A 145 -14.01 4.20 -2.73
CA LYS A 145 -13.52 3.56 -1.52
C LYS A 145 -14.16 4.13 -0.25
N ALA A 146 -14.35 3.27 0.74
CA ALA A 146 -14.62 3.68 2.10
C ALA A 146 -13.41 4.43 2.68
N GLU A 147 -13.68 5.36 3.57
CA GLU A 147 -12.62 6.04 4.32
C GLU A 147 -12.18 5.18 5.50
N VAL A 148 -10.93 4.75 5.47
CA VAL A 148 -10.30 4.03 6.57
C VAL A 148 -9.25 4.93 7.20
N THR A 149 -9.32 5.11 8.53
CA THR A 149 -8.36 5.91 9.29
C THR A 149 -7.72 5.04 10.36
N LEU A 150 -6.42 5.17 10.49
CA LEU A 150 -5.59 4.50 11.49
C LEU A 150 -4.85 5.54 12.33
N THR A 151 -4.97 5.42 13.65
CA THR A 151 -4.22 6.25 14.60
C THR A 151 -3.50 5.33 15.58
N PRO A 152 -2.19 5.06 15.36
CA PRO A 152 -1.39 4.31 16.30
C PRO A 152 -1.30 5.05 17.63
N GLY A 153 -1.39 4.32 18.73
CA GLY A 153 -1.18 4.84 20.07
C GLY A 153 0.30 4.85 20.46
N LYS A 154 0.55 4.77 21.76
CA LYS A 154 1.91 4.61 22.28
C LYS A 154 2.19 3.13 22.54
N LEU A 155 3.41 2.71 22.24
CA LEU A 155 3.90 1.38 22.61
C LEU A 155 3.95 1.27 24.13
N SER A 156 3.30 0.25 24.65
CA SER A 156 3.34 -0.11 26.09
C SER A 156 4.62 -0.89 26.43
N ALA A 157 5.00 -0.89 27.70
CA ALA A 157 6.22 -1.56 28.16
C ALA A 157 6.21 -3.09 27.93
N ASP A 158 5.03 -3.70 27.79
CA ASP A 158 4.84 -5.13 27.50
C ASP A 158 4.85 -5.47 25.99
N GLY A 159 5.17 -4.46 25.12
CA GLY A 159 5.21 -4.62 23.67
C GLY A 159 3.83 -4.55 23.01
N SER A 160 2.78 -4.15 23.73
CA SER A 160 1.47 -3.92 23.15
C SER A 160 1.29 -2.49 22.67
N GLU A 161 0.48 -2.31 21.64
CA GLU A 161 0.12 -1.00 21.09
C GLU A 161 -1.37 -0.97 20.74
N ARG A 162 -2.05 0.07 21.19
CA ARG A 162 -3.44 0.29 20.83
C ARG A 162 -3.52 1.09 19.56
N VAL A 163 -4.37 0.65 18.63
CA VAL A 163 -4.55 1.31 17.34
C VAL A 163 -6.02 1.69 17.20
N GLU A 164 -6.31 2.97 17.10
CA GLU A 164 -7.66 3.39 16.74
C GLU A 164 -7.89 3.11 15.26
N VAL A 165 -8.93 2.35 14.96
CA VAL A 165 -9.39 2.01 13.61
C VAL A 165 -10.76 2.60 13.41
N ARG A 166 -10.92 3.46 12.41
CA ARG A 166 -12.21 4.02 11.99
C ARG A 166 -12.46 3.68 10.53
N VAL A 167 -13.70 3.33 10.22
CA VAL A 167 -14.15 3.12 8.84
C VAL A 167 -15.46 3.87 8.66
N ASP A 168 -15.48 4.77 7.69
CA ASP A 168 -16.61 5.60 7.36
C ASP A 168 -16.94 5.50 5.86
N LYS A 169 -18.08 6.00 5.46
CA LYS A 169 -18.54 6.02 4.05
C LYS A 169 -18.53 4.63 3.38
N LEU A 170 -18.85 3.60 4.14
CA LEU A 170 -19.09 2.27 3.58
C LEU A 170 -20.37 2.32 2.73
N THR A 171 -20.19 2.49 1.43
CA THR A 171 -21.28 2.45 0.45
C THR A 171 -21.40 1.06 -0.17
N ASN A 172 -22.55 0.76 -0.76
CA ASN A 172 -22.80 -0.46 -1.56
C ASN A 172 -22.85 -1.79 -0.78
N LEU A 173 -22.93 -1.77 0.57
CA LEU A 173 -23.15 -3.00 1.34
C LEU A 173 -24.57 -3.58 1.14
N GLY A 174 -25.56 -2.74 0.82
CA GLY A 174 -26.96 -3.16 0.77
C GLY A 174 -27.39 -3.83 2.09
N SER A 175 -27.88 -5.07 2.01
CA SER A 175 -28.14 -5.93 3.18
C SER A 175 -26.95 -6.79 3.59
N GLY A 176 -25.80 -6.61 2.95
CA GLY A 176 -24.56 -7.33 3.23
C GLY A 176 -23.82 -6.81 4.48
N SER A 177 -22.65 -7.37 4.70
CA SER A 177 -21.75 -6.97 5.78
C SER A 177 -20.30 -6.95 5.31
N ALA A 178 -19.48 -6.10 5.93
CA ALA A 178 -18.04 -6.06 5.74
C ALA A 178 -17.33 -6.52 7.01
N LEU A 179 -16.24 -7.25 6.83
CA LEU A 179 -15.29 -7.60 7.87
C LEU A 179 -14.22 -6.53 7.94
N ILE A 180 -13.92 -6.07 9.14
CA ILE A 180 -12.82 -5.12 9.37
C ILE A 180 -11.61 -5.89 9.84
N TRP A 181 -10.55 -5.82 9.06
CA TRP A 181 -9.28 -6.47 9.29
C TRP A 181 -8.23 -5.48 9.75
N LEU A 182 -7.35 -5.95 10.62
CA LEU A 182 -6.16 -5.24 11.06
C LEU A 182 -4.95 -6.15 10.85
N ALA A 183 -3.97 -5.67 10.12
CA ALA A 183 -2.75 -6.39 9.80
C ALA A 183 -1.53 -5.64 10.33
N VAL A 184 -0.46 -6.38 10.59
CA VAL A 184 0.89 -5.87 10.80
C VAL A 184 1.77 -6.48 9.72
N THR A 185 2.47 -5.66 8.97
CA THR A 185 3.46 -6.08 7.99
C THR A 185 4.84 -5.59 8.38
N GLU A 186 5.88 -6.30 7.96
CA GLU A 186 7.29 -5.93 8.16
C GLU A 186 8.01 -5.84 6.82
N LYS A 187 8.61 -4.67 6.56
CA LYS A 187 9.33 -4.37 5.32
C LYS A 187 10.81 -4.73 5.40
N SER A 188 11.45 -4.75 4.23
CA SER A 188 12.90 -4.88 4.09
C SER A 188 13.47 -6.17 4.69
N LEU A 189 12.68 -7.23 4.68
CA LEU A 189 13.15 -8.54 5.07
C LEU A 189 13.96 -9.20 3.95
N GLN A 190 14.95 -9.97 4.34
CA GLN A 190 15.85 -10.67 3.43
C GLN A 190 16.16 -12.05 3.97
N SER A 191 16.34 -13.01 3.07
CA SER A 191 16.78 -14.37 3.38
C SER A 191 17.83 -14.84 2.39
N SER A 192 18.86 -15.55 2.91
CA SER A 192 19.78 -16.33 2.09
C SER A 192 19.27 -17.76 2.07
N VAL A 193 18.71 -18.18 0.95
CA VAL A 193 18.09 -19.50 0.79
C VAL A 193 19.18 -20.55 0.54
N ASN A 194 19.30 -21.53 1.45
CA ASN A 194 20.40 -22.49 1.41
C ASN A 194 20.02 -23.85 0.81
N ALA A 195 18.74 -24.09 0.53
CA ALA A 195 18.24 -25.36 -0.01
C ALA A 195 16.96 -25.15 -0.84
N GLY A 196 16.43 -26.21 -1.44
CA GLY A 196 15.24 -26.16 -2.29
C GLY A 196 15.49 -25.50 -3.66
N GLU A 197 14.44 -25.12 -4.36
CA GLU A 197 14.51 -24.62 -5.74
C GLU A 197 15.22 -23.26 -5.88
N ASN A 198 15.27 -22.46 -4.81
CA ASN A 198 15.94 -21.17 -4.78
C ASN A 198 17.30 -21.21 -4.06
N ALA A 199 17.89 -22.40 -3.87
CA ALA A 199 19.20 -22.54 -3.20
C ALA A 199 20.25 -21.61 -3.79
N GLY A 200 21.00 -20.91 -2.92
CA GLY A 200 22.06 -19.97 -3.30
C GLY A 200 21.57 -18.56 -3.68
N LYS A 201 20.27 -18.27 -3.56
CA LYS A 201 19.72 -16.92 -3.82
C LYS A 201 19.54 -16.13 -2.53
N ASP A 202 19.80 -14.83 -2.61
CA ASP A 202 19.38 -13.85 -1.61
C ASP A 202 18.05 -13.24 -2.07
N LEU A 203 16.99 -13.50 -1.32
CA LEU A 203 15.64 -13.02 -1.61
C LEU A 203 15.33 -11.78 -0.76
N ARG A 204 14.59 -10.86 -1.35
CA ARG A 204 14.09 -9.64 -0.69
C ARG A 204 12.59 -9.59 -0.76
N HIS A 205 12.00 -9.19 0.35
CA HIS A 205 10.56 -9.19 0.52
C HIS A 205 10.02 -7.78 0.76
N ALA A 206 8.79 -7.55 0.31
CA ALA A 206 8.06 -6.30 0.49
C ALA A 206 7.50 -6.20 1.94
N SER A 207 6.22 -6.03 2.07
CA SER A 207 5.48 -5.97 3.34
C SER A 207 5.04 -7.37 3.78
N VAL A 208 5.96 -8.16 4.34
CA VAL A 208 5.67 -9.52 4.83
C VAL A 208 4.64 -9.49 5.96
N LEU A 209 3.56 -10.22 5.79
CA LEU A 209 2.47 -10.29 6.77
C LEU A 209 2.90 -11.02 8.05
N ARG A 210 2.79 -10.32 9.18
CA ARG A 210 3.13 -10.84 10.51
C ARG A 210 1.90 -11.18 11.35
N VAL A 211 0.84 -10.39 11.17
CA VAL A 211 -0.44 -10.54 11.88
C VAL A 211 -1.56 -10.17 10.93
N LEU A 212 -2.63 -10.95 10.91
CA LEU A 212 -3.91 -10.58 10.32
C LEU A 212 -5.02 -10.96 11.29
N ARG A 213 -5.81 -9.98 11.70
CA ARG A 213 -6.85 -10.20 12.70
C ARG A 213 -8.14 -9.48 12.33
N LYS A 214 -9.25 -10.17 12.38
CA LYS A 214 -10.57 -9.55 12.30
C LYS A 214 -10.83 -8.78 13.59
N VAL A 215 -11.08 -7.48 13.49
CA VAL A 215 -11.34 -6.58 14.61
C VAL A 215 -12.80 -6.15 14.71
N GLY A 216 -13.60 -6.43 13.67
CA GLY A 216 -15.02 -6.13 13.71
C GLY A 216 -15.80 -6.58 12.48
N THR A 217 -17.07 -6.28 12.52
CA THR A 217 -18.00 -6.49 11.40
C THR A 217 -18.94 -5.29 11.34
N VAL A 218 -19.21 -4.81 10.15
CA VAL A 218 -20.12 -3.71 9.85
C VAL A 218 -21.24 -4.24 8.96
N ASP A 219 -22.46 -3.84 9.20
CA ASP A 219 -23.61 -4.13 8.34
C ASP A 219 -24.12 -2.88 7.63
N GLY A 220 -24.99 -3.08 6.63
CA GLY A 220 -25.53 -1.97 5.85
C GLY A 220 -26.47 -1.02 6.63
N LYS A 221 -26.86 -1.37 7.87
CA LYS A 221 -27.71 -0.52 8.72
C LYS A 221 -26.89 0.52 9.49
N SER A 222 -25.63 0.17 9.80
CA SER A 222 -24.68 1.04 10.50
C SER A 222 -23.37 1.05 9.71
N PRO A 223 -23.26 1.88 8.63
CA PRO A 223 -22.17 1.80 7.67
C PRO A 223 -20.88 2.47 8.15
N SER A 224 -20.65 2.51 9.45
CA SER A 224 -19.42 3.02 10.07
C SER A 224 -18.92 2.06 11.15
N PHE A 225 -17.64 2.12 11.44
CA PHE A 225 -16.98 1.32 12.47
C PHE A 225 -15.95 2.16 13.22
N ALA A 226 -15.86 1.95 14.51
CA ALA A 226 -14.78 2.47 15.34
C ALA A 226 -14.43 1.46 16.42
N ALA A 227 -13.15 1.18 16.57
CA ALA A 227 -12.62 0.35 17.65
C ALA A 227 -11.16 0.71 17.93
N THR A 228 -10.69 0.34 19.11
CA THR A 228 -9.29 0.53 19.52
C THR A 228 -8.68 -0.81 19.92
N PRO A 229 -8.49 -1.74 18.96
CA PRO A 229 -7.87 -3.02 19.24
C PRO A 229 -6.44 -2.86 19.75
N GLU A 230 -5.99 -3.81 20.55
CA GLU A 230 -4.63 -3.93 21.02
C GLU A 230 -3.87 -4.93 20.15
N LEU A 231 -2.70 -4.54 19.66
CA LEU A 231 -1.76 -5.37 18.93
C LEU A 231 -0.58 -5.71 19.82
N LYS A 232 -0.21 -6.98 19.89
CA LYS A 232 1.01 -7.42 20.56
C LYS A 232 2.11 -7.61 19.52
N LEU A 233 3.12 -6.75 19.57
CA LEU A 233 4.26 -6.79 18.67
C LEU A 233 5.36 -7.66 19.26
N LYS A 234 5.96 -8.55 18.45
CA LYS A 234 7.10 -9.34 18.91
C LYS A 234 8.35 -8.46 18.98
N SER A 235 9.13 -8.61 20.05
CA SER A 235 10.38 -7.88 20.24
C SER A 235 11.47 -8.21 19.20
N SER A 236 11.32 -9.34 18.49
CA SER A 236 12.22 -9.74 17.41
C SER A 236 11.93 -9.01 16.08
N TRP A 237 10.81 -8.30 15.96
CA TRP A 237 10.49 -7.52 14.75
C TRP A 237 11.15 -6.15 14.82
N ASN A 238 11.65 -5.69 13.67
CA ASN A 238 12.20 -4.35 13.57
C ASN A 238 11.07 -3.32 13.48
N ARG A 239 10.84 -2.59 14.58
CA ARG A 239 9.74 -1.62 14.68
C ARG A 239 9.76 -0.58 13.57
N ASP A 240 10.93 -0.10 13.16
CA ASP A 240 11.08 0.91 12.09
C ASP A 240 10.59 0.40 10.72
N ASN A 241 10.50 -0.92 10.57
CA ASN A 241 10.02 -1.58 9.37
C ASN A 241 8.54 -1.99 9.46
N LEU A 242 7.90 -1.81 10.63
CA LEU A 242 6.51 -2.20 10.80
C LEU A 242 5.55 -1.18 10.20
N THR A 243 4.54 -1.70 9.53
CA THR A 243 3.39 -0.95 9.03
C THR A 243 2.12 -1.62 9.53
N ILE A 244 1.20 -0.82 10.05
CA ILE A 244 -0.15 -1.26 10.37
C ILE A 244 -1.03 -1.00 9.16
N VAL A 245 -1.79 -2.00 8.75
CA VAL A 245 -2.77 -1.91 7.66
C VAL A 245 -4.14 -2.25 8.21
N ALA A 246 -5.14 -1.44 7.90
CA ALA A 246 -6.53 -1.83 8.12
C ALA A 246 -7.30 -1.78 6.80
N PHE A 247 -8.23 -2.69 6.65
CA PHE A 247 -9.09 -2.74 5.48
C PHE A 247 -10.48 -3.29 5.79
N ALA A 248 -11.46 -2.82 5.03
CA ALA A 248 -12.82 -3.31 5.05
C ALA A 248 -13.03 -4.25 3.86
N GLN A 249 -13.45 -5.49 4.12
CA GLN A 249 -13.67 -6.52 3.11
C GLN A 249 -15.12 -6.97 3.11
N ASP A 250 -15.80 -6.87 1.97
CA ASP A 250 -17.15 -7.40 1.82
C ASP A 250 -17.17 -8.91 2.09
N LYS A 251 -17.99 -9.36 3.03
CA LYS A 251 -18.03 -10.76 3.47
C LYS A 251 -18.45 -11.72 2.34
N ARG A 252 -19.30 -11.26 1.44
CA ARG A 252 -19.87 -12.09 0.36
C ARG A 252 -19.00 -12.08 -0.89
N THR A 253 -18.52 -10.90 -1.29
CA THR A 253 -17.77 -10.73 -2.55
C THR A 253 -16.27 -10.79 -2.37
N TRP A 254 -15.76 -10.62 -1.14
CA TRP A 254 -14.34 -10.49 -0.78
C TRP A 254 -13.67 -9.20 -1.26
N HIS A 255 -14.45 -8.37 -1.94
CA HIS A 255 -13.98 -7.08 -2.42
C HIS A 255 -13.48 -6.20 -1.27
N ILE A 256 -12.33 -5.58 -1.44
CA ILE A 256 -11.79 -4.60 -0.50
C ILE A 256 -12.45 -3.25 -0.77
N LEU A 257 -13.27 -2.83 0.18
CA LEU A 257 -14.08 -1.61 0.07
C LEU A 257 -13.30 -0.35 0.42
N GLY A 258 -12.21 -0.49 1.14
CA GLY A 258 -11.31 0.59 1.52
C GLY A 258 -10.19 0.06 2.38
N ALA A 259 -9.05 0.73 2.35
CA ALA A 259 -7.85 0.36 3.11
C ALA A 259 -7.06 1.59 3.53
N ALA A 260 -6.28 1.46 4.59
CA ALA A 260 -5.29 2.44 5.00
C ALA A 260 -4.05 1.74 5.55
N ALA A 261 -2.91 2.39 5.43
CA ALA A 261 -1.65 1.94 6.00
C ALA A 261 -0.97 3.09 6.75
N VAL A 262 -0.38 2.79 7.88
CA VAL A 262 0.41 3.74 8.67
C VAL A 262 1.68 3.08 9.17
N LYS A 263 2.82 3.73 8.94
CA LYS A 263 4.10 3.29 9.48
C LYS A 263 4.12 3.53 10.99
N LEU A 264 4.58 2.54 11.76
CA LEU A 264 4.82 2.74 13.17
C LEU A 264 6.02 3.69 13.35
N ALA A 265 5.81 4.77 14.08
CA ALA A 265 6.87 5.64 14.50
C ALA A 265 7.46 5.18 15.84
N ASN A 266 8.74 5.48 16.09
CA ASN A 266 9.39 5.30 17.38
C ASN A 266 8.91 6.35 18.39
#